data_fdab10871746f597e04bf803199498df
#
_entry.id   fdab10871746f597e04bf803199498df
#
_cell.length_a   1.000
_cell.length_b   1.000
_cell.length_c   1.000
_cell.angle_alpha   90.00
_cell.angle_beta   90.00
_cell.angle_gamma   90.00
#
_symmetry.space_group_name_H-M   'P 1'
#
loop_
_entity.id
_entity.type
_entity.pdbx_description
1 polymer ?
#
loop_
_entity_poly.entity_id
_entity_poly.type
_entity_poly.pdbx_seq_one_letter_code
_entity_poly.pdbx_strand_id
1 'polypeptide(L)'
;MNRTSILALFVALLANAADVKTVHFPSEDHRTSLVAYLFEPAGPGPHAAIVLLHGRAGPYSSLAKGVYDATTLSRRHKQWGDFWADRGYFALLVDSFSPRGFPAGFPAGSYGDRPAEVSEQTVRPLDAYGALRYLRAQPGVIADRIGVQGWSNGAMTVLAIMSDQAPGKPASGFRAAVAEYPGCNMDSLKGEYHAYAPILMLIATNDEEVNPLTCEKFARRVKAAGSPLEFRIYPGAGHNYDDPESKAQSVPGNRRATEDTFQRAEAFFASQMKQ
;
A
#
# COMPACT_ATOMS: atom_id res chain seq x y z
N MET A 1 39.87 40.22 28.08
CA MET A 1 38.56 39.58 27.97
C MET A 1 38.54 38.79 26.65
N ASN A 2 38.89 37.51 26.74
CA ASN A 2 38.92 36.61 25.55
C ASN A 2 37.52 36.02 25.32
N ARG A 3 36.96 36.29 24.16
CA ARG A 3 35.73 35.63 23.70
C ARG A 3 36.12 34.42 22.84
N THR A 4 35.98 33.24 23.40
CA THR A 4 36.14 31.97 22.66
C THR A 4 34.83 31.69 21.92
N SER A 5 34.84 31.82 20.60
CA SER A 5 33.72 31.43 19.74
C SER A 5 33.74 29.93 19.54
N ILE A 6 32.73 29.23 20.03
CA ILE A 6 32.52 27.82 19.77
C ILE A 6 31.78 27.68 18.42
N LEU A 7 32.52 27.18 17.45
CA LEU A 7 31.96 26.85 16.12
C LEU A 7 31.25 25.46 16.21
N ALA A 8 29.92 25.46 16.23
CA ALA A 8 29.15 24.22 16.19
C ALA A 8 29.20 23.66 14.76
N LEU A 9 29.88 22.53 14.61
CA LEU A 9 29.94 21.78 13.36
C LEU A 9 28.62 21.00 13.19
N PHE A 10 27.72 21.50 12.36
CA PHE A 10 26.55 20.73 11.91
C PHE A 10 27.03 19.70 10.90
N VAL A 11 27.19 18.44 11.32
CA VAL A 11 27.34 17.30 10.41
C VAL A 11 25.94 16.99 9.87
N ALA A 12 25.65 17.43 8.66
CA ALA A 12 24.49 16.94 7.93
C ALA A 12 24.76 15.47 7.59
N LEU A 13 24.08 14.55 8.29
CA LEU A 13 23.97 13.18 7.83
C LEU A 13 23.18 13.20 6.50
N LEU A 14 23.89 13.03 5.40
CA LEU A 14 23.28 12.64 4.14
C LEU A 14 22.68 11.23 4.36
N ALA A 15 21.37 11.17 4.52
CA ALA A 15 20.66 9.91 4.44
C ALA A 15 20.90 9.36 3.03
N ASN A 16 21.77 8.37 2.90
CA ASN A 16 21.83 7.58 1.69
C ASN A 16 20.47 6.89 1.58
N ALA A 17 19.71 7.20 0.54
CA ALA A 17 18.58 6.37 0.16
C ALA A 17 19.09 4.93 0.06
N ALA A 18 18.61 4.06 0.92
CA ALA A 18 19.02 2.66 0.90
C ALA A 18 18.63 2.06 -0.45
N ASP A 19 19.54 1.33 -1.08
CA ASP A 19 19.27 0.66 -2.35
C ASP A 19 18.06 -0.28 -2.17
N VAL A 20 17.05 -0.11 -3.02
CA VAL A 20 15.85 -0.96 -3.02
C VAL A 20 16.26 -2.38 -3.41
N LYS A 21 16.04 -3.35 -2.52
CA LYS A 21 16.39 -4.75 -2.76
C LYS A 21 15.28 -5.46 -3.53
N THR A 22 15.63 -6.10 -4.63
CA THR A 22 14.72 -7.03 -5.31
C THR A 22 14.75 -8.38 -4.60
N VAL A 23 13.57 -8.87 -4.21
CA VAL A 23 13.39 -10.15 -3.52
C VAL A 23 12.36 -11.01 -4.23
N HIS A 24 12.44 -12.33 -4.01
CA HIS A 24 11.54 -13.31 -4.61
C HIS A 24 10.97 -14.23 -3.54
N PHE A 25 9.70 -14.53 -3.64
CA PHE A 25 9.02 -15.49 -2.76
C PHE A 25 7.78 -16.08 -3.45
N PRO A 26 7.31 -17.27 -3.06
CA PRO A 26 6.13 -17.85 -3.66
C PRO A 26 4.84 -17.14 -3.19
N SER A 27 3.88 -16.95 -4.11
CA SER A 27 2.48 -16.68 -3.79
C SER A 27 1.86 -17.88 -3.05
N GLU A 28 0.81 -17.65 -2.27
CA GLU A 28 0.02 -18.75 -1.69
C GLU A 28 -0.83 -19.50 -2.73
N ASP A 29 -0.78 -19.11 -4.00
CA ASP A 29 -1.33 -19.90 -5.11
C ASP A 29 -0.48 -21.14 -5.44
N HIS A 30 0.71 -21.26 -4.82
CA HIS A 30 1.70 -22.34 -4.99
C HIS A 30 2.20 -22.55 -6.43
N ARG A 31 2.01 -21.57 -7.30
CA ARG A 31 2.37 -21.64 -8.74
C ARG A 31 3.24 -20.47 -9.17
N THR A 32 3.03 -19.30 -8.55
CA THR A 32 3.68 -18.05 -8.96
C THR A 32 4.84 -17.70 -8.02
N SER A 33 6.04 -17.56 -8.59
CA SER A 33 7.15 -16.90 -7.90
C SER A 33 7.04 -15.41 -8.09
N LEU A 34 6.75 -14.69 -7.00
CA LEU A 34 6.56 -13.25 -7.01
C LEU A 34 7.90 -12.51 -7.00
N VAL A 35 7.91 -11.34 -7.62
CA VAL A 35 8.95 -10.33 -7.47
C VAL A 35 8.43 -9.26 -6.52
N ALA A 36 9.28 -8.76 -5.63
CA ALA A 36 8.94 -7.63 -4.78
C ALA A 36 10.17 -6.75 -4.50
N TYR A 37 9.90 -5.53 -4.08
CA TYR A 37 10.90 -4.49 -3.84
C TYR A 37 10.87 -4.14 -2.37
N LEU A 38 11.96 -4.45 -1.67
CA LEU A 38 12.10 -4.26 -0.24
C LEU A 38 12.88 -2.97 0.05
N PHE A 39 12.24 -2.09 0.79
CA PHE A 39 12.80 -0.88 1.37
C PHE A 39 13.10 -1.18 2.84
N GLU A 40 14.35 -1.09 3.24
CA GLU A 40 14.77 -1.45 4.59
C GLU A 40 14.96 -0.21 5.47
N PRO A 41 14.47 -0.23 6.71
CA PRO A 41 14.70 0.86 7.64
C PRO A 41 16.16 0.91 8.08
N ALA A 42 16.65 2.10 8.39
CA ALA A 42 17.96 2.28 9.00
C ALA A 42 17.97 1.87 10.47
N GLY A 43 19.13 1.45 10.96
CA GLY A 43 19.36 1.14 12.38
C GLY A 43 19.08 -0.31 12.76
N PRO A 44 19.34 -0.65 14.04
CA PRO A 44 19.17 -2.02 14.53
C PRO A 44 17.68 -2.36 14.69
N GLY A 45 17.29 -3.57 14.24
CA GLY A 45 15.94 -4.10 14.41
C GLY A 45 15.71 -4.74 15.79
N PRO A 46 14.56 -5.46 15.96
CA PRO A 46 13.60 -5.74 14.91
C PRO A 46 12.60 -4.60 14.68
N HIS A 47 12.03 -4.53 13.45
CA HIS A 47 11.12 -3.49 13.00
C HIS A 47 9.77 -4.07 12.59
N ALA A 48 8.71 -3.29 12.70
CA ALA A 48 7.44 -3.59 12.05
C ALA A 48 7.57 -3.50 10.52
N ALA A 49 6.59 -4.06 9.79
CA ALA A 49 6.63 -4.07 8.34
C ALA A 49 5.28 -3.69 7.70
N ILE A 50 5.32 -3.21 6.46
CA ILE A 50 4.14 -2.87 5.67
C ILE A 50 4.27 -3.49 4.28
N VAL A 51 3.29 -4.29 3.89
CA VAL A 51 3.14 -4.78 2.52
C VAL A 51 2.44 -3.72 1.69
N LEU A 52 2.99 -3.38 0.52
CA LEU A 52 2.48 -2.38 -0.40
C LEU A 52 1.91 -3.06 -1.66
N LEU A 53 0.66 -2.75 -2.01
CA LEU A 53 -0.06 -3.36 -3.12
C LEU A 53 -0.41 -2.31 -4.18
N HIS A 54 0.26 -2.37 -5.33
CA HIS A 54 0.09 -1.43 -6.44
C HIS A 54 -1.31 -1.41 -7.06
N GLY A 55 -1.66 -0.32 -7.71
CA GLY A 55 -2.90 -0.17 -8.50
C GLY A 55 -2.86 -0.94 -9.83
N ARG A 56 -3.86 -0.68 -10.70
CA ARG A 56 -4.01 -1.34 -12.01
C ARG A 56 -2.83 -1.17 -12.95
N ALA A 57 -2.10 -0.07 -12.86
CA ALA A 57 -0.97 0.23 -13.74
C ALA A 57 0.32 -0.57 -13.39
N GLY A 58 0.28 -1.43 -12.38
CA GLY A 58 1.47 -2.12 -11.90
C GLY A 58 2.35 -1.24 -11.00
N PRO A 59 3.52 -1.72 -10.57
CA PRO A 59 4.43 -0.96 -9.71
C PRO A 59 5.32 0.02 -10.47
N TYR A 60 5.40 -0.08 -11.79
CA TYR A 60 6.38 0.64 -12.59
C TYR A 60 5.88 1.97 -13.15
N SER A 61 6.82 2.81 -13.55
CA SER A 61 6.56 4.05 -14.27
C SER A 61 5.99 3.77 -15.65
N SER A 62 5.07 4.60 -16.13
CA SER A 62 4.62 4.60 -17.52
C SER A 62 5.77 4.87 -18.52
N LEU A 63 6.91 5.37 -18.02
CA LEU A 63 8.12 5.63 -18.81
C LEU A 63 9.15 4.49 -18.72
N ALA A 64 8.79 3.31 -18.21
CA ALA A 64 9.68 2.18 -18.03
C ALA A 64 10.29 1.63 -19.34
N LYS A 65 9.66 1.91 -20.50
CA LYS A 65 10.16 1.56 -21.85
C LYS A 65 10.56 0.08 -22.01
N GLY A 66 9.80 -0.82 -21.36
CA GLY A 66 10.07 -2.27 -21.41
C GLY A 66 11.06 -2.78 -20.37
N VAL A 67 11.64 -1.93 -19.55
CA VAL A 67 12.46 -2.33 -18.38
C VAL A 67 11.56 -2.33 -17.15
N TYR A 68 11.47 -3.46 -16.47
CA TYR A 68 10.56 -3.66 -15.32
C TYR A 68 11.34 -4.22 -14.12
N ASP A 69 11.99 -3.31 -13.39
CA ASP A 69 12.82 -3.61 -12.23
C ASP A 69 12.81 -2.45 -11.20
N ALA A 70 13.63 -2.53 -10.16
CA ALA A 70 13.72 -1.53 -9.11
C ALA A 70 14.04 -0.12 -9.63
N THR A 71 14.76 0.01 -10.75
CA THR A 71 15.18 1.31 -11.32
C THR A 71 14.03 2.06 -11.98
N THR A 72 12.98 1.32 -12.39
CA THR A 72 11.82 1.85 -13.13
C THR A 72 10.55 1.91 -12.31
N LEU A 73 10.62 1.65 -11.02
CA LEU A 73 9.48 1.84 -10.11
C LEU A 73 8.89 3.25 -10.24
N SER A 74 7.57 3.37 -10.16
CA SER A 74 6.92 4.67 -10.22
C SER A 74 7.35 5.55 -9.03
N ARG A 75 7.36 6.87 -9.25
CA ARG A 75 7.73 7.84 -8.21
C ARG A 75 6.89 7.68 -6.93
N ARG A 76 5.59 7.42 -7.07
CA ARG A 76 4.69 7.17 -5.93
C ARG A 76 5.15 5.99 -5.10
N HIS A 77 5.39 4.84 -5.74
CA HIS A 77 5.77 3.64 -5.01
C HIS A 77 7.14 3.77 -4.35
N LYS A 78 8.10 4.45 -4.99
CA LYS A 78 9.38 4.80 -4.35
C LYS A 78 9.17 5.72 -3.16
N GLN A 79 8.42 6.80 -3.32
CA GLN A 79 8.12 7.75 -2.26
C GLN A 79 7.48 7.07 -1.03
N TRP A 80 6.51 6.17 -1.24
CA TRP A 80 5.89 5.45 -0.14
C TRP A 80 6.80 4.41 0.49
N GLY A 81 7.62 3.72 -0.30
CA GLY A 81 8.63 2.80 0.21
C GLY A 81 9.65 3.50 1.10
N ASP A 82 10.23 4.60 0.61
CA ASP A 82 11.17 5.45 1.35
C ASP A 82 10.52 6.07 2.60
N PHE A 83 9.26 6.57 2.46
CA PHE A 83 8.50 7.13 3.57
C PHE A 83 8.38 6.16 4.75
N TRP A 84 8.09 4.89 4.49
CA TRP A 84 7.99 3.88 5.54
C TRP A 84 9.34 3.46 6.09
N ALA A 85 10.35 3.30 5.23
CA ALA A 85 11.71 2.97 5.66
C ALA A 85 12.28 4.05 6.58
N ASP A 86 12.12 5.34 6.25
CA ASP A 86 12.54 6.49 7.07
C ASP A 86 11.85 6.53 8.44
N ARG A 87 10.69 5.87 8.58
CA ARG A 87 9.91 5.77 9.84
C ARG A 87 10.15 4.49 10.62
N GLY A 88 11.12 3.70 10.19
CA GLY A 88 11.53 2.48 10.88
C GLY A 88 10.66 1.28 10.57
N TYR A 89 10.02 1.23 9.40
CA TYR A 89 9.29 0.06 8.92
C TYR A 89 10.02 -0.58 7.73
N PHE A 90 10.04 -1.90 7.66
CA PHE A 90 10.24 -2.54 6.36
C PHE A 90 9.03 -2.26 5.47
N ALA A 91 9.27 -1.84 4.21
CA ALA A 91 8.20 -1.71 3.23
C ALA A 91 8.45 -2.67 2.06
N LEU A 92 7.48 -3.52 1.75
CA LEU A 92 7.60 -4.55 0.71
C LEU A 92 6.57 -4.31 -0.38
N LEU A 93 6.98 -3.72 -1.50
CA LEU A 93 6.14 -3.51 -2.67
C LEU A 93 6.08 -4.78 -3.51
N VAL A 94 4.90 -5.40 -3.57
CA VAL A 94 4.69 -6.66 -4.30
C VAL A 94 4.30 -6.38 -5.74
N ASP A 95 4.99 -7.00 -6.69
CA ASP A 95 4.59 -7.04 -8.10
C ASP A 95 3.75 -8.29 -8.37
N SER A 96 2.44 -8.10 -8.43
CA SER A 96 1.47 -9.17 -8.72
C SER A 96 1.27 -9.41 -10.21
N PHE A 97 1.78 -8.53 -11.08
CA PHE A 97 1.43 -8.54 -12.50
C PHE A 97 2.55 -9.09 -13.40
N SER A 98 3.79 -8.65 -13.21
CA SER A 98 4.91 -9.07 -14.07
C SER A 98 5.13 -10.58 -14.08
N PRO A 99 5.08 -11.29 -12.93
CA PRO A 99 5.22 -12.74 -12.92
C PRO A 99 4.15 -13.51 -13.69
N ARG A 100 3.04 -12.81 -14.03
CA ARG A 100 1.91 -13.36 -14.79
C ARG A 100 1.84 -12.84 -16.24
N GLY A 101 2.90 -12.16 -16.70
CA GLY A 101 3.00 -11.67 -18.08
C GLY A 101 2.41 -10.28 -18.33
N PHE A 102 2.08 -9.53 -17.28
CA PHE A 102 1.45 -8.19 -17.39
C PHE A 102 2.30 -7.06 -16.77
N PRO A 103 3.61 -6.95 -17.10
CA PRO A 103 4.49 -5.99 -16.44
C PRO A 103 4.10 -4.52 -16.69
N ALA A 104 3.46 -4.23 -17.83
CA ALA A 104 2.97 -2.89 -18.16
C ALA A 104 1.68 -2.51 -17.41
N GLY A 105 1.08 -3.44 -16.66
CA GLY A 105 -0.21 -3.25 -16.02
C GLY A 105 -1.37 -3.09 -17.02
N PHE A 106 -2.44 -2.40 -16.59
CA PHE A 106 -3.68 -2.27 -17.35
C PHE A 106 -4.09 -0.81 -17.49
N PRO A 107 -4.68 -0.40 -18.66
CA PRO A 107 -5.16 0.96 -18.86
C PRO A 107 -6.39 1.29 -17.99
N ALA A 108 -6.73 2.58 -17.87
CA ALA A 108 -7.97 3.00 -17.26
C ALA A 108 -9.18 2.40 -18.02
N GLY A 109 -10.25 2.12 -17.30
CA GLY A 109 -11.47 1.55 -17.90
C GLY A 109 -11.42 0.04 -18.21
N SER A 110 -10.26 -0.64 -17.99
CA SER A 110 -10.07 -2.06 -18.34
C SER A 110 -10.63 -3.05 -17.31
N TYR A 111 -11.37 -2.60 -16.30
CA TYR A 111 -11.73 -3.46 -15.15
C TYR A 111 -12.45 -4.76 -15.56
N GLY A 112 -13.39 -4.68 -16.50
CA GLY A 112 -14.15 -5.84 -16.99
C GLY A 112 -13.37 -6.80 -17.88
N ASP A 113 -12.23 -6.37 -18.42
CA ASP A 113 -11.47 -7.12 -19.43
C ASP A 113 -10.17 -7.70 -18.86
N ARG A 114 -9.92 -7.55 -17.56
CA ARG A 114 -8.70 -8.06 -16.94
C ARG A 114 -8.74 -9.57 -16.76
N PRO A 115 -7.63 -10.24 -17.04
CA PRO A 115 -7.53 -11.69 -16.86
C PRO A 115 -7.80 -12.11 -15.40
N ALA A 116 -8.39 -13.29 -15.22
CA ALA A 116 -8.66 -13.84 -13.89
C ALA A 116 -7.39 -14.04 -13.06
N GLU A 117 -6.25 -14.25 -13.71
CA GLU A 117 -4.93 -14.44 -13.11
C GLU A 117 -4.39 -13.21 -12.36
N VAL A 118 -5.04 -12.05 -12.52
CA VAL A 118 -4.68 -10.81 -11.81
C VAL A 118 -5.82 -10.27 -10.94
N SER A 119 -6.81 -11.11 -10.65
CA SER A 119 -7.98 -10.72 -9.87
C SER A 119 -7.59 -10.21 -8.47
N GLU A 120 -8.03 -9.00 -8.14
CA GLU A 120 -7.86 -8.39 -6.83
C GLU A 120 -8.71 -9.05 -5.73
N GLN A 121 -9.68 -9.88 -6.12
CA GLN A 121 -10.55 -10.57 -5.18
C GLN A 121 -10.10 -12.00 -4.87
N THR A 122 -9.44 -12.68 -5.80
CA THR A 122 -9.15 -14.12 -5.68
C THR A 122 -7.68 -14.49 -5.82
N VAL A 123 -6.90 -13.75 -6.60
CA VAL A 123 -5.49 -14.08 -6.88
C VAL A 123 -4.53 -13.19 -6.11
N ARG A 124 -4.66 -11.88 -6.20
CA ARG A 124 -3.80 -10.94 -5.47
C ARG A 124 -3.88 -11.07 -3.94
N PRO A 125 -5.00 -11.51 -3.33
CA PRO A 125 -5.01 -11.92 -1.93
C PRO A 125 -3.94 -12.96 -1.57
N LEU A 126 -3.74 -13.97 -2.42
CA LEU A 126 -2.74 -15.01 -2.21
C LEU A 126 -1.30 -14.47 -2.32
N ASP A 127 -1.08 -13.45 -3.16
CA ASP A 127 0.19 -12.74 -3.26
C ASP A 127 0.49 -11.95 -1.98
N ALA A 128 -0.52 -11.24 -1.45
CA ALA A 128 -0.40 -10.50 -0.21
C ALA A 128 -0.09 -11.42 0.98
N TYR A 129 -0.71 -12.60 1.04
CA TYR A 129 -0.41 -13.60 2.08
C TYR A 129 0.97 -14.23 1.90
N GLY A 130 1.43 -14.43 0.67
CA GLY A 130 2.81 -14.82 0.37
C GLY A 130 3.82 -13.80 0.90
N ALA A 131 3.55 -12.50 0.68
CA ALA A 131 4.35 -11.40 1.20
C ALA A 131 4.35 -11.36 2.74
N LEU A 132 3.19 -11.56 3.37
CA LEU A 132 3.07 -11.65 4.83
C LEU A 132 3.94 -12.79 5.39
N ARG A 133 3.88 -13.96 4.78
CA ARG A 133 4.71 -15.12 5.16
C ARG A 133 6.19 -14.83 4.96
N TYR A 134 6.56 -14.24 3.83
CA TYR A 134 7.94 -13.85 3.55
C TYR A 134 8.49 -12.90 4.62
N LEU A 135 7.77 -11.83 4.95
CA LEU A 135 8.20 -10.87 5.97
C LEU A 135 8.32 -11.50 7.35
N ARG A 136 7.40 -12.38 7.73
CA ARG A 136 7.46 -13.11 9.02
C ARG A 136 8.70 -13.96 9.19
N ALA A 137 9.27 -14.43 8.09
CA ALA A 137 10.49 -15.23 8.10
C ALA A 137 11.77 -14.38 8.14
N GLN A 138 11.69 -13.05 8.03
CA GLN A 138 12.86 -12.18 8.05
C GLN A 138 13.31 -11.91 9.49
N PRO A 139 14.60 -12.14 9.83
CA PRO A 139 15.10 -11.97 11.21
C PRO A 139 14.93 -10.55 11.78
N GLY A 140 14.90 -9.54 10.89
CA GLY A 140 14.75 -8.13 11.27
C GLY A 140 13.30 -7.67 11.43
N VAL A 141 12.30 -8.53 11.17
CA VAL A 141 10.87 -8.18 11.19
C VAL A 141 10.19 -8.70 12.46
N ILE A 142 9.37 -7.85 13.08
CA ILE A 142 8.47 -8.24 14.17
C ILE A 142 7.27 -8.97 13.54
N ALA A 143 7.22 -10.28 13.64
CA ALA A 143 6.32 -11.16 12.89
C ALA A 143 4.82 -10.90 13.09
N ASP A 144 4.40 -10.34 14.22
CA ASP A 144 3.01 -9.98 14.55
C ASP A 144 2.69 -8.50 14.31
N ARG A 145 3.65 -7.71 13.77
CA ARG A 145 3.51 -6.28 13.47
C ARG A 145 3.68 -6.00 11.99
N ILE A 146 2.84 -6.62 11.17
CA ILE A 146 2.85 -6.46 9.73
C ILE A 146 1.51 -5.88 9.28
N GLY A 147 1.55 -4.69 8.70
CA GLY A 147 0.41 -4.01 8.09
C GLY A 147 0.37 -4.21 6.57
N VAL A 148 -0.71 -3.73 5.95
CA VAL A 148 -0.85 -3.71 4.49
C VAL A 148 -1.44 -2.39 4.03
N GLN A 149 -0.90 -1.82 2.96
CA GLN A 149 -1.39 -0.61 2.30
C GLN A 149 -1.56 -0.88 0.82
N GLY A 150 -2.61 -0.35 0.22
CA GLY A 150 -2.83 -0.52 -1.22
C GLY A 150 -3.57 0.64 -1.85
N TRP A 151 -3.36 0.81 -3.15
CA TRP A 151 -3.89 1.89 -3.96
C TRP A 151 -4.84 1.35 -5.03
N SER A 152 -6.02 1.95 -5.19
CA SER A 152 -6.96 1.59 -6.27
C SER A 152 -7.24 0.08 -6.30
N ASN A 153 -6.83 -0.62 -7.35
CA ASN A 153 -6.93 -2.09 -7.45
C ASN A 153 -6.20 -2.81 -6.30
N GLY A 154 -5.05 -2.28 -5.82
CA GLY A 154 -4.38 -2.79 -4.62
C GLY A 154 -5.20 -2.55 -3.35
N ALA A 155 -5.90 -1.42 -3.24
CA ALA A 155 -6.82 -1.15 -2.14
C ALA A 155 -8.06 -2.06 -2.17
N MET A 156 -8.52 -2.44 -3.36
CA MET A 156 -9.55 -3.49 -3.52
C MET A 156 -9.06 -4.82 -2.95
N THR A 157 -7.80 -5.20 -3.26
CA THR A 157 -7.17 -6.39 -2.66
C THR A 157 -7.07 -6.24 -1.14
N VAL A 158 -6.71 -5.07 -0.61
CA VAL A 158 -6.71 -4.81 0.84
C VAL A 158 -8.08 -5.09 1.44
N LEU A 159 -9.17 -4.58 0.87
CA LEU A 159 -10.51 -4.86 1.37
C LEU A 159 -10.86 -6.34 1.29
N ALA A 160 -10.46 -7.05 0.22
CA ALA A 160 -10.69 -8.48 0.08
C ALA A 160 -9.98 -9.30 1.15
N ILE A 161 -8.68 -9.03 1.42
CA ILE A 161 -7.89 -9.80 2.40
C ILE A 161 -8.22 -9.48 3.85
N MET A 162 -8.78 -8.31 4.13
CA MET A 162 -9.11 -7.90 5.50
C MET A 162 -10.47 -8.43 5.97
N SER A 163 -11.25 -9.06 5.12
CA SER A 163 -12.46 -9.77 5.52
C SER A 163 -12.11 -11.00 6.39
N ASP A 164 -12.88 -11.25 7.43
CA ASP A 164 -12.77 -12.46 8.24
C ASP A 164 -13.06 -13.73 7.43
N GLN A 165 -13.81 -13.59 6.33
CA GLN A 165 -14.16 -14.66 5.39
C GLN A 165 -13.24 -14.68 4.15
N ALA A 166 -12.10 -13.97 4.16
CA ALA A 166 -11.21 -13.90 3.01
C ALA A 166 -10.67 -15.29 2.61
N PRO A 167 -10.77 -15.68 1.33
CA PRO A 167 -10.23 -16.96 0.86
C PRO A 167 -8.73 -17.07 1.12
N GLY A 168 -8.29 -18.22 1.63
CA GLY A 168 -6.88 -18.48 1.91
C GLY A 168 -6.28 -17.66 3.07
N LYS A 169 -7.11 -16.97 3.86
CA LYS A 169 -6.67 -16.18 5.01
C LYS A 169 -5.92 -17.08 6.01
N PRO A 170 -4.67 -16.74 6.37
CA PRO A 170 -3.92 -17.46 7.40
C PRO A 170 -4.57 -17.27 8.78
N ALA A 171 -4.29 -18.18 9.71
CA ALA A 171 -4.79 -18.11 11.09
C ALA A 171 -4.48 -16.76 11.76
N SER A 172 -3.31 -16.18 11.47
CA SER A 172 -2.95 -14.81 11.84
C SER A 172 -2.79 -14.00 10.55
N GLY A 173 -3.62 -12.97 10.36
CA GLY A 173 -3.59 -12.07 9.20
C GLY A 173 -2.69 -10.83 9.41
N PHE A 174 -2.98 -9.78 8.67
CA PHE A 174 -2.36 -8.48 8.84
C PHE A 174 -2.84 -7.79 10.11
N ARG A 175 -1.98 -7.01 10.76
CA ARG A 175 -2.29 -6.31 12.01
C ARG A 175 -3.20 -5.10 11.79
N ALA A 176 -3.07 -4.42 10.66
CA ALA A 176 -3.84 -3.25 10.27
C ALA A 176 -3.75 -3.02 8.76
N ALA A 177 -4.66 -2.23 8.20
CA ALA A 177 -4.68 -1.97 6.76
C ALA A 177 -5.03 -0.52 6.41
N VAL A 178 -4.41 0.02 5.35
CA VAL A 178 -4.79 1.28 4.70
C VAL A 178 -5.23 1.01 3.27
N ALA A 179 -6.45 1.43 2.92
CA ALA A 179 -7.04 1.27 1.59
C ALA A 179 -7.28 2.64 0.96
N GLU A 180 -6.51 3.00 -0.06
CA GLU A 180 -6.57 4.30 -0.73
C GLU A 180 -7.38 4.23 -2.02
N TYR A 181 -8.40 5.06 -2.11
CA TYR A 181 -9.33 5.17 -3.25
C TYR A 181 -9.68 3.82 -3.91
N PRO A 182 -10.19 2.84 -3.13
CA PRO A 182 -10.58 1.54 -3.67
C PRO A 182 -11.80 1.63 -4.58
N GLY A 183 -12.00 0.65 -5.47
CA GLY A 183 -13.30 0.36 -6.06
C GLY A 183 -14.12 -0.52 -5.10
N CYS A 184 -15.39 -0.16 -4.85
CA CYS A 184 -16.22 -0.87 -3.88
C CYS A 184 -17.40 -1.63 -4.52
N ASN A 185 -17.31 -1.95 -5.82
CA ASN A 185 -18.31 -2.73 -6.54
C ASN A 185 -18.03 -4.24 -6.53
N MET A 186 -17.02 -4.68 -5.78
CA MET A 186 -16.62 -6.08 -5.71
C MET A 186 -17.70 -6.96 -5.08
N ASP A 187 -17.83 -8.18 -5.58
CA ASP A 187 -18.78 -9.17 -5.02
C ASP A 187 -18.42 -9.54 -3.58
N SER A 188 -17.15 -9.60 -3.25
CA SER A 188 -16.63 -9.85 -1.89
C SER A 188 -17.04 -8.79 -0.86
N LEU A 189 -17.51 -7.60 -1.30
CA LEU A 189 -18.00 -6.53 -0.43
C LEU A 189 -19.51 -6.46 -0.33
N LYS A 190 -20.24 -7.30 -1.09
CA LYS A 190 -21.69 -7.41 -1.01
C LYS A 190 -22.08 -8.25 0.22
N GLY A 191 -23.23 -7.93 0.83
CA GLY A 191 -23.69 -8.64 2.02
C GLY A 191 -22.97 -8.22 3.31
N GLU A 192 -22.80 -9.14 4.24
CA GLU A 192 -22.09 -8.92 5.50
C GLU A 192 -20.57 -8.86 5.25
N TYR A 193 -19.95 -7.87 5.84
CA TYR A 193 -18.50 -7.72 5.79
C TYR A 193 -17.99 -7.37 7.18
N HIS A 194 -17.15 -8.22 7.73
CA HIS A 194 -16.45 -7.99 8.99
C HIS A 194 -14.95 -8.00 8.74
N ALA A 195 -14.29 -6.89 9.10
CA ALA A 195 -12.84 -6.83 9.10
C ALA A 195 -12.31 -7.51 10.38
N TYR A 196 -11.36 -8.41 10.22
CA TYR A 196 -10.73 -9.08 11.38
C TYR A 196 -9.71 -8.20 12.11
N ALA A 197 -9.29 -7.09 11.51
CA ALA A 197 -8.35 -6.12 12.08
C ALA A 197 -8.68 -4.70 11.57
N PRO A 198 -8.16 -3.64 12.21
CA PRO A 198 -8.47 -2.26 11.84
C PRO A 198 -8.13 -1.90 10.39
N ILE A 199 -9.06 -1.18 9.74
CA ILE A 199 -8.89 -0.63 8.38
C ILE A 199 -9.07 0.88 8.43
N LEU A 200 -8.13 1.63 7.83
CA LEU A 200 -8.31 3.02 7.44
C LEU A 200 -8.59 3.10 5.93
N MET A 201 -9.78 3.57 5.56
CA MET A 201 -10.20 3.71 4.17
C MET A 201 -10.24 5.18 3.76
N LEU A 202 -9.59 5.53 2.67
CA LEU A 202 -9.46 6.90 2.16
C LEU A 202 -10.20 7.03 0.83
N ILE A 203 -11.14 7.99 0.73
CA ILE A 203 -12.08 8.13 -0.38
C ILE A 203 -11.92 9.51 -1.01
N ALA A 204 -11.65 9.57 -2.32
CA ALA A 204 -11.58 10.80 -3.11
C ALA A 204 -12.94 11.12 -3.72
N THR A 205 -13.46 12.36 -3.55
CA THR A 205 -14.84 12.67 -4.03
C THR A 205 -14.92 12.94 -5.54
N ASN A 206 -13.83 13.39 -6.15
CA ASN A 206 -13.76 13.68 -7.59
C ASN A 206 -13.04 12.55 -8.34
N ASP A 207 -13.18 11.33 -7.82
CA ASP A 207 -12.59 10.15 -8.42
C ASP A 207 -13.28 9.85 -9.76
N GLU A 208 -12.49 9.81 -10.82
CA GLU A 208 -12.94 9.61 -12.19
C GLU A 208 -12.83 8.15 -12.65
N GLU A 209 -12.21 7.27 -11.85
CA GLU A 209 -12.06 5.83 -12.17
C GLU A 209 -13.02 4.94 -11.40
N VAL A 210 -13.33 5.28 -10.15
CA VAL A 210 -14.24 4.51 -9.28
C VAL A 210 -15.34 5.39 -8.70
N ASN A 211 -16.47 4.81 -8.38
CA ASN A 211 -17.57 5.56 -7.80
C ASN A 211 -17.38 5.77 -6.30
N PRO A 212 -17.05 6.99 -5.82
CA PRO A 212 -16.80 7.25 -4.41
C PRO A 212 -18.04 7.06 -3.52
N LEU A 213 -19.24 7.30 -4.04
CA LEU A 213 -20.48 7.13 -3.27
C LEU A 213 -20.73 5.66 -2.90
N THR A 214 -20.33 4.72 -3.77
CA THR A 214 -20.42 3.29 -3.47
C THR A 214 -19.49 2.94 -2.31
N CYS A 215 -18.27 3.49 -2.31
CA CYS A 215 -17.30 3.29 -1.23
C CYS A 215 -17.74 3.95 0.07
N GLU A 216 -18.31 5.14 0.03
CA GLU A 216 -18.86 5.79 1.22
C GLU A 216 -20.01 4.97 1.83
N LYS A 217 -20.94 4.48 1.00
CA LYS A 217 -22.05 3.62 1.47
C LYS A 217 -21.52 2.34 2.10
N PHE A 218 -20.54 1.69 1.48
CA PHE A 218 -19.88 0.51 2.02
C PHE A 218 -19.24 0.81 3.38
N ALA A 219 -18.40 1.84 3.47
CA ALA A 219 -17.70 2.20 4.70
C ALA A 219 -18.66 2.53 5.86
N ARG A 220 -19.74 3.30 5.59
CA ARG A 220 -20.78 3.61 6.58
C ARG A 220 -21.50 2.36 7.07
N ARG A 221 -21.89 1.45 6.15
CA ARG A 221 -22.56 0.19 6.49
C ARG A 221 -21.67 -0.69 7.37
N VAL A 222 -20.42 -0.89 6.99
CA VAL A 222 -19.46 -1.75 7.69
C VAL A 222 -19.15 -1.18 9.09
N LYS A 223 -18.95 0.13 9.18
CA LYS A 223 -18.75 0.81 10.47
C LYS A 223 -19.98 0.72 11.38
N ALA A 224 -21.19 0.90 10.84
CA ALA A 224 -22.43 0.78 11.60
C ALA A 224 -22.68 -0.65 12.11
N ALA A 225 -22.16 -1.66 11.41
CA ALA A 225 -22.18 -3.07 11.83
C ALA A 225 -21.11 -3.39 12.90
N GLY A 226 -20.36 -2.39 13.40
CA GLY A 226 -19.37 -2.58 14.46
C GLY A 226 -18.01 -3.11 14.00
N SER A 227 -17.78 -3.22 12.69
CA SER A 227 -16.47 -3.61 12.17
C SER A 227 -15.42 -2.51 12.40
N PRO A 228 -14.15 -2.84 12.70
CA PRO A 228 -13.10 -1.86 12.99
C PRO A 228 -12.62 -1.15 11.72
N LEU A 229 -13.52 -0.40 11.08
CA LEU A 229 -13.26 0.38 9.88
C LEU A 229 -13.46 1.87 10.17
N GLU A 230 -12.39 2.63 9.95
CA GLU A 230 -12.42 4.09 9.89
C GLU A 230 -12.30 4.55 8.44
N PHE A 231 -12.91 5.69 8.11
CA PHE A 231 -12.76 6.25 6.77
C PHE A 231 -12.65 7.76 6.79
N ARG A 232 -11.95 8.28 5.79
CA ARG A 232 -11.82 9.71 5.52
C ARG A 232 -12.27 9.99 4.09
N ILE A 233 -13.03 11.07 3.91
CA ILE A 233 -13.46 11.56 2.60
C ILE A 233 -12.66 12.83 2.29
N TYR A 234 -12.09 12.89 1.07
CA TYR A 234 -11.29 14.01 0.60
C TYR A 234 -12.02 14.81 -0.49
N PRO A 235 -12.65 15.93 -0.12
CA PRO A 235 -13.36 16.76 -1.09
C PRO A 235 -12.44 17.35 -2.15
N GLY A 236 -12.84 17.20 -3.42
CA GLY A 236 -12.10 17.72 -4.57
C GLY A 236 -10.83 16.95 -4.94
N ALA A 237 -10.54 15.82 -4.28
CA ALA A 237 -9.47 14.93 -4.65
C ALA A 237 -9.94 13.96 -5.75
N GLY A 238 -9.10 13.72 -6.76
CA GLY A 238 -9.32 12.75 -7.83
C GLY A 238 -8.68 11.40 -7.54
N HIS A 239 -8.84 10.46 -8.48
CA HIS A 239 -8.11 9.19 -8.44
C HIS A 239 -6.61 9.44 -8.49
N ASN A 240 -5.82 8.65 -7.78
CA ASN A 240 -4.37 8.83 -7.67
C ASN A 240 -3.95 10.22 -7.11
N TYR A 241 -4.70 10.81 -6.19
CA TYR A 241 -4.40 12.13 -5.62
C TYR A 241 -3.00 12.22 -5.02
N ASP A 242 -2.44 11.10 -4.56
CA ASP A 242 -1.11 10.98 -3.94
C ASP A 242 0.04 10.82 -4.96
N ASP A 243 -0.25 10.88 -6.26
CA ASP A 243 0.79 10.88 -7.29
C ASP A 243 1.65 12.15 -7.15
N PRO A 244 2.98 12.03 -6.92
CA PRO A 244 3.86 13.17 -6.72
C PRO A 244 4.12 14.00 -7.99
N GLU A 245 3.54 13.64 -9.12
CA GLU A 245 3.70 14.41 -10.35
C GLU A 245 3.02 15.78 -10.26
N SER A 246 3.66 16.79 -10.84
CA SER A 246 3.22 18.18 -10.75
C SER A 246 1.78 18.38 -11.25
N LYS A 247 1.35 17.62 -12.26
CA LYS A 247 -0.01 17.67 -12.78
C LYS A 247 -1.04 17.24 -11.71
N ALA A 248 -0.81 16.15 -11.02
CA ALA A 248 -1.70 15.67 -9.94
C ALA A 248 -1.69 16.67 -8.78
N GLN A 249 -0.52 17.13 -8.36
CA GLN A 249 -0.35 18.05 -7.22
C GLN A 249 -0.74 19.51 -7.52
N SER A 250 -1.00 19.87 -8.78
CA SER A 250 -1.58 21.18 -9.13
C SER A 250 -3.05 21.31 -8.71
N VAL A 251 -3.75 20.20 -8.51
CA VAL A 251 -5.14 20.17 -8.01
C VAL A 251 -5.13 20.38 -6.49
N PRO A 252 -5.75 21.49 -5.98
CA PRO A 252 -5.71 21.79 -4.54
C PRO A 252 -6.30 20.69 -3.65
N GLY A 253 -7.33 19.97 -4.14
CA GLY A 253 -7.91 18.81 -3.46
C GLY A 253 -6.92 17.67 -3.27
N ASN A 254 -6.18 17.35 -4.34
CA ASN A 254 -5.16 16.30 -4.32
C ASN A 254 -4.03 16.63 -3.34
N ARG A 255 -3.50 17.85 -3.39
CA ARG A 255 -2.41 18.25 -2.49
C ARG A 255 -2.80 18.11 -1.03
N ARG A 256 -3.99 18.64 -0.63
CA ARG A 256 -4.48 18.48 0.75
C ARG A 256 -4.71 17.03 1.13
N ALA A 257 -5.28 16.22 0.21
CA ALA A 257 -5.50 14.80 0.44
C ALA A 257 -4.18 14.06 0.62
N THR A 258 -3.17 14.35 -0.21
CA THR A 258 -1.83 13.75 -0.12
C THR A 258 -1.19 14.03 1.24
N GLU A 259 -1.15 15.31 1.66
CA GLU A 259 -0.57 15.72 2.94
C GLU A 259 -1.26 15.02 4.13
N ASP A 260 -2.61 15.03 4.17
CA ASP A 260 -3.39 14.37 5.22
C ASP A 260 -3.23 12.84 5.19
N THR A 261 -3.11 12.22 4.01
CA THR A 261 -2.93 10.78 3.84
C THR A 261 -1.62 10.29 4.46
N PHE A 262 -0.50 10.95 4.18
CA PHE A 262 0.78 10.59 4.79
C PHE A 262 0.72 10.67 6.32
N GLN A 263 0.19 11.75 6.87
CA GLN A 263 0.05 11.94 8.32
C GLN A 263 -0.89 10.90 8.94
N ARG A 264 -2.03 10.62 8.30
CA ARG A 264 -3.01 9.66 8.80
C ARG A 264 -2.50 8.23 8.75
N ALA A 265 -1.92 7.82 7.64
CA ALA A 265 -1.37 6.48 7.48
C ALA A 265 -0.29 6.22 8.53
N GLU A 266 0.61 7.19 8.74
CA GLU A 266 1.65 7.11 9.78
C GLU A 266 1.03 6.97 11.18
N ALA A 267 0.14 7.87 11.57
CA ALA A 267 -0.51 7.84 12.88
C ALA A 267 -1.30 6.55 13.09
N PHE A 268 -2.01 6.09 12.06
CA PHE A 268 -2.80 4.87 12.10
C PHE A 268 -1.91 3.64 12.32
N PHE A 269 -0.92 3.40 11.48
CA PHE A 269 -0.03 2.25 11.67
C PHE A 269 0.79 2.34 12.96
N ALA A 270 1.21 3.54 13.36
CA ALA A 270 1.89 3.72 14.65
C ALA A 270 1.02 3.29 15.83
N SER A 271 -0.27 3.64 15.82
CA SER A 271 -1.22 3.25 16.88
C SER A 271 -1.49 1.75 16.92
N GLN A 272 -1.42 1.06 15.78
CA GLN A 272 -1.75 -0.36 15.67
C GLN A 272 -0.54 -1.29 15.81
N MET A 273 0.68 -0.79 15.56
CA MET A 273 1.88 -1.62 15.43
C MET A 273 3.03 -1.25 16.37
N LYS A 274 2.97 -0.14 17.12
CA LYS A 274 4.04 0.28 18.04
C LYS A 274 3.83 -0.12 19.51
N GLN A 275 2.77 -0.85 19.82
CA GLN A 275 2.51 -1.29 21.20
C GLN A 275 3.10 -2.68 21.47
#